data_d97cd3e0d2c5d02bd57f6229071715b1
#
_entry.id   d97cd3e0d2c5d02bd57f6229071715b1
#
_cell.length_a   1.000
_cell.length_b   1.000
_cell.length_c   1.000
_cell.angle_alpha   90.00
_cell.angle_beta   90.00
_cell.angle_gamma   90.00
#
_symmetry.space_group_name_H-M   'P 1'
#
loop_
_entity.id
_entity.type
_entity.pdbx_description
1 polymer ?
#
loop_
_entity_poly.entity_id
_entity_poly.type
_entity_poly.pdbx_seq_one_letter_code
_entity_poly.pdbx_strand_id
1 'polypeptide(L)'
;GRFACISPWNFPLAIFTGQIAGALAAGNAVLAKPAEQSPLIAAKGIALLQEAGVPATALQLLPGDGPGVGTRLTSDPRIAGVAFTGGTDTARLIQRNMADNLAPGAPLIAETGGLNAMIVDSTALHEQAVRDVLASAFQSAGQRCSALRCLYIQEDVEEDFLRMLLGAMDEL
;
A
#
# COMPACT_ATOMS: atom_id res chain seq x y z
N GLY A 1 -21.28 7.34 -4.66
CA GLY A 1 -20.85 7.84 -3.35
C GLY A 1 -19.64 8.75 -3.45
N ARG A 2 -19.13 9.24 -2.33
CA ARG A 2 -17.85 9.95 -2.22
C ARG A 2 -16.88 9.03 -1.48
N PHE A 3 -15.79 8.66 -2.14
CA PHE A 3 -14.80 7.76 -1.59
C PHE A 3 -13.52 8.52 -1.21
N ALA A 4 -13.01 8.32 -0.02
CA ALA A 4 -11.70 8.82 0.38
C ALA A 4 -10.63 7.78 0.01
N CYS A 5 -9.66 8.15 -0.81
CA CYS A 5 -8.51 7.32 -1.18
C CYS A 5 -7.27 7.89 -0.50
N ILE A 6 -6.67 7.13 0.41
CA ILE A 6 -5.52 7.53 1.23
C ILE A 6 -4.36 6.58 0.93
N SER A 7 -3.31 7.08 0.30
CA SER A 7 -2.22 6.26 -0.23
C SER A 7 -0.89 6.45 0.50
N PRO A 8 0.01 5.46 0.46
CA PRO A 8 1.33 5.51 1.08
C PRO A 8 2.35 6.20 0.18
N TRP A 9 3.56 6.42 0.73
CA TRP A 9 4.69 7.05 0.05
C TRP A 9 5.54 6.09 -0.78
N ASN A 10 5.56 4.80 -0.46
CA ASN A 10 6.48 3.82 -1.07
C ASN A 10 6.07 3.35 -2.48
N PHE A 11 4.80 3.50 -2.84
CA PHE A 11 4.29 3.38 -4.21
C PHE A 11 3.44 4.60 -4.57
N PRO A 12 4.06 5.78 -4.67
CA PRO A 12 3.35 7.06 -4.64
C PRO A 12 2.47 7.33 -5.85
N LEU A 13 2.71 6.64 -6.97
CA LEU A 13 1.89 6.73 -8.17
C LEU A 13 1.00 5.50 -8.34
N ALA A 14 1.56 4.29 -8.24
CA ALA A 14 0.85 3.06 -8.56
C ALA A 14 -0.33 2.80 -7.61
N ILE A 15 -0.10 2.83 -6.29
CA ILE A 15 -1.18 2.61 -5.31
C ILE A 15 -2.16 3.80 -5.33
N PHE A 16 -1.65 5.02 -5.42
CA PHE A 16 -2.48 6.22 -5.49
C PHE A 16 -3.46 6.16 -6.66
N THR A 17 -2.97 5.92 -7.87
CA THR A 17 -3.82 5.85 -9.07
C THR A 17 -4.70 4.60 -9.08
N GLY A 18 -4.23 3.48 -8.54
CA GLY A 18 -5.01 2.24 -8.45
C GLY A 18 -6.25 2.40 -7.57
N GLN A 19 -6.13 3.00 -6.39
CA GLN A 19 -7.27 3.31 -5.51
C GLN A 19 -8.27 4.25 -6.19
N ILE A 20 -7.77 5.32 -6.84
CA ILE A 20 -8.59 6.28 -7.56
C ILE A 20 -9.36 5.61 -8.69
N ALA A 21 -8.65 4.86 -9.54
CA ALA A 21 -9.24 4.19 -10.69
C ALA A 21 -10.32 3.19 -10.28
N GLY A 22 -10.07 2.38 -9.25
CA GLY A 22 -11.04 1.44 -8.71
C GLY A 22 -12.30 2.12 -8.19
N ALA A 23 -12.15 3.21 -7.43
CA ALA A 23 -13.29 3.95 -6.89
C ALA A 23 -14.09 4.67 -7.99
N LEU A 24 -13.43 5.29 -8.99
CA LEU A 24 -14.08 5.91 -10.13
C LEU A 24 -14.82 4.90 -11.01
N ALA A 25 -14.20 3.74 -11.29
CA ALA A 25 -14.81 2.67 -12.08
C ALA A 25 -16.07 2.11 -11.42
N ALA A 26 -16.12 2.14 -10.08
CA ALA A 26 -17.31 1.78 -9.30
C ALA A 26 -18.37 2.92 -9.22
N GLY A 27 -18.21 4.01 -9.98
CA GLY A 27 -19.17 5.12 -10.06
C GLY A 27 -19.12 6.09 -8.88
N ASN A 28 -17.99 6.17 -8.16
CA ASN A 28 -17.83 7.10 -7.04
C ASN A 28 -17.08 8.37 -7.46
N ALA A 29 -17.35 9.47 -6.77
CA ALA A 29 -16.44 10.61 -6.74
C ALA A 29 -15.33 10.35 -5.72
N VAL A 30 -14.11 10.83 -5.99
CA VAL A 30 -12.91 10.52 -5.23
C VAL A 30 -12.30 11.77 -4.60
N LEU A 31 -12.00 11.68 -3.32
CA LEU A 31 -11.20 12.60 -2.55
C LEU A 31 -9.84 11.92 -2.28
N ALA A 32 -8.81 12.29 -3.02
CA ALA A 32 -7.52 11.61 -3.03
C ALA A 32 -6.51 12.33 -2.14
N LYS A 33 -6.11 11.68 -1.04
CA LYS A 33 -5.06 12.15 -0.15
C LYS A 33 -3.78 11.32 -0.37
N PRO A 34 -2.75 11.89 -1.00
CA PRO A 34 -1.44 11.25 -1.08
C PRO A 34 -0.72 11.29 0.27
N ALA A 35 0.36 10.52 0.38
CA ALA A 35 1.30 10.69 1.49
C ALA A 35 1.96 12.08 1.46
N GLU A 36 2.30 12.60 2.64
CA GLU A 36 2.91 13.93 2.78
C GLU A 36 4.26 14.05 2.05
N GLN A 37 4.95 12.92 1.90
CA GLN A 37 6.27 12.82 1.25
C GLN A 37 6.19 12.87 -0.29
N SER A 38 5.00 12.64 -0.88
CA SER A 38 4.87 12.43 -2.33
C SER A 38 3.74 13.22 -3.01
N PRO A 39 3.51 14.50 -2.64
CA PRO A 39 2.39 15.27 -3.19
C PRO A 39 2.57 15.65 -4.66
N LEU A 40 3.81 15.85 -5.12
CA LEU A 40 4.09 16.33 -6.49
C LEU A 40 3.74 15.27 -7.54
N ILE A 41 4.15 14.01 -7.31
CA ILE A 41 3.81 12.92 -8.24
C ILE A 41 2.31 12.63 -8.24
N ALA A 42 1.65 12.76 -7.09
CA ALA A 42 0.21 12.62 -6.98
C ALA A 42 -0.51 13.72 -7.78
N ALA A 43 -0.06 14.99 -7.68
CA ALA A 43 -0.61 16.10 -8.46
C ALA A 43 -0.45 15.85 -9.97
N LYS A 44 0.70 15.33 -10.41
CA LYS A 44 0.90 14.96 -11.82
C LYS A 44 -0.04 13.81 -12.24
N GLY A 45 -0.23 12.81 -11.38
CA GLY A 45 -1.19 11.73 -11.64
C GLY A 45 -2.63 12.23 -11.81
N ILE A 46 -3.08 13.14 -10.93
CA ILE A 46 -4.39 13.78 -11.04
C ILE A 46 -4.52 14.57 -12.35
N ALA A 47 -3.52 15.37 -12.69
CA ALA A 47 -3.55 16.16 -13.94
C ALA A 47 -3.70 15.26 -15.16
N LEU A 48 -2.95 14.16 -15.24
CA LEU A 48 -3.04 13.19 -16.35
C LEU A 48 -4.42 12.52 -16.43
N LEU A 49 -5.02 12.17 -15.29
CA LEU A 49 -6.36 11.60 -15.26
C LEU A 49 -7.41 12.60 -15.74
N GLN A 50 -7.29 13.88 -15.35
CA GLN A 50 -8.19 14.95 -15.80
C GLN A 50 -7.99 15.28 -17.27
N GLU A 51 -6.76 15.32 -17.79
CA GLU A 51 -6.43 15.44 -19.20
C GLU A 51 -7.03 14.29 -20.04
N ALA A 52 -7.07 13.08 -19.47
CA ALA A 52 -7.69 11.89 -20.08
C ALA A 52 -9.23 11.90 -20.01
N GLY A 53 -9.86 12.93 -19.42
CA GLY A 53 -11.31 13.12 -19.43
C GLY A 53 -12.01 12.81 -18.10
N VAL A 54 -11.29 12.53 -17.01
CA VAL A 54 -11.91 12.39 -15.68
C VAL A 54 -12.36 13.79 -15.21
N PRO A 55 -13.67 14.01 -14.94
CA PRO A 55 -14.14 15.32 -14.51
C PRO A 55 -13.50 15.77 -13.21
N ALA A 56 -13.06 17.02 -13.14
CA ALA A 56 -12.49 17.60 -11.92
C ALA A 56 -13.50 17.55 -10.75
N THR A 57 -14.79 17.58 -11.02
CA THR A 57 -15.84 17.42 -10.01
C THR A 57 -15.94 16.01 -9.43
N ALA A 58 -15.41 15.01 -10.13
CA ALA A 58 -15.40 13.62 -9.69
C ALA A 58 -14.06 13.22 -9.03
N LEU A 59 -12.99 14.02 -9.19
CA LEU A 59 -11.67 13.69 -8.66
C LEU A 59 -10.99 14.94 -8.10
N GLN A 60 -10.81 14.97 -6.78
CA GLN A 60 -10.20 16.05 -6.03
C GLN A 60 -8.91 15.60 -5.34
N LEU A 61 -7.82 16.35 -5.51
CA LEU A 61 -6.58 16.16 -4.77
C LEU A 61 -6.63 16.94 -3.44
N LEU A 62 -6.39 16.26 -2.34
CA LEU A 62 -6.36 16.83 -1.00
C LEU A 62 -5.01 16.55 -0.32
N PRO A 63 -3.96 17.33 -0.64
CA PRO A 63 -2.69 17.18 0.04
C PRO A 63 -2.80 17.66 1.50
N GLY A 64 -2.07 17.02 2.39
CA GLY A 64 -2.04 17.37 3.80
C GLY A 64 -1.67 16.17 4.66
N ASP A 65 -1.55 16.42 5.94
CA ASP A 65 -1.13 15.43 6.93
C ASP A 65 -2.25 14.46 7.35
N GLY A 66 -1.85 13.42 8.07
CA GLY A 66 -2.79 12.44 8.61
C GLY A 66 -3.74 13.04 9.64
N PRO A 67 -3.24 13.72 10.69
CA PRO A 67 -4.06 14.31 11.75
C PRO A 67 -5.06 15.37 11.25
N GLY A 68 -4.66 16.19 10.30
CA GLY A 68 -5.52 17.23 9.71
C GLY A 68 -6.47 16.69 8.66
N VAL A 69 -5.95 16.46 7.44
CA VAL A 69 -6.77 16.08 6.29
C VAL A 69 -7.27 14.64 6.39
N GLY A 70 -6.39 13.70 6.82
CA GLY A 70 -6.76 12.29 6.95
C GLY A 70 -7.90 12.08 7.95
N THR A 71 -7.79 12.66 9.14
CA THR A 71 -8.85 12.57 10.16
C THR A 71 -10.15 13.18 9.67
N ARG A 72 -10.10 14.35 9.04
CA ARG A 72 -11.31 14.98 8.49
C ARG A 72 -12.00 14.13 7.44
N LEU A 73 -11.26 13.53 6.52
CA LEU A 73 -11.81 12.63 5.49
C LEU A 73 -12.49 11.41 6.12
N THR A 74 -11.88 10.82 7.14
CA THR A 74 -12.39 9.58 7.76
C THR A 74 -13.47 9.81 8.82
N SER A 75 -13.76 11.07 9.15
CA SER A 75 -14.81 11.47 10.11
C SER A 75 -15.94 12.30 9.48
N ASP A 76 -15.91 12.57 8.17
CA ASP A 76 -16.96 13.36 7.52
C ASP A 76 -18.13 12.45 7.11
N PRO A 77 -19.35 12.67 7.62
CA PRO A 77 -20.51 11.80 7.36
C PRO A 77 -20.93 11.75 5.87
N ARG A 78 -20.39 12.63 5.04
CA ARG A 78 -20.64 12.63 3.60
C ARG A 78 -19.79 11.60 2.84
N ILE A 79 -18.77 11.02 3.50
CA ILE A 79 -17.93 9.98 2.92
C ILE A 79 -18.68 8.65 2.97
N ALA A 80 -18.75 8.00 1.81
CA ALA A 80 -19.48 6.74 1.66
C ALA A 80 -18.57 5.51 1.86
N GLY A 81 -17.25 5.68 1.84
CA GLY A 81 -16.27 4.63 2.08
C GLY A 81 -14.84 5.13 1.96
N VAL A 82 -13.90 4.33 2.44
CA VAL A 82 -12.47 4.67 2.48
C VAL A 82 -11.65 3.52 1.87
N ALA A 83 -10.73 3.86 0.97
CA ALA A 83 -9.65 2.99 0.52
C ALA A 83 -8.34 3.53 1.11
N PHE A 84 -7.67 2.71 1.90
CA PHE A 84 -6.45 3.06 2.61
C PHE A 84 -5.35 2.02 2.34
N THR A 85 -4.14 2.49 2.12
CA THR A 85 -2.94 1.64 2.16
C THR A 85 -1.89 2.33 3.02
N GLY A 86 -1.35 1.61 4.00
CA GLY A 86 -0.35 2.16 4.93
C GLY A 86 -0.13 1.31 6.17
N GLY A 87 0.19 1.95 7.30
CA GLY A 87 0.46 1.24 8.56
C GLY A 87 -0.80 0.72 9.24
N THR A 88 -0.68 -0.44 9.91
CA THR A 88 -1.81 -1.10 10.62
C THR A 88 -2.43 -0.22 11.70
N ASP A 89 -1.62 0.55 12.43
CA ASP A 89 -2.16 1.42 13.49
C ASP A 89 -2.97 2.57 12.91
N THR A 90 -2.56 3.11 11.76
CA THR A 90 -3.34 4.11 11.04
C THR A 90 -4.65 3.51 10.51
N ALA A 91 -4.63 2.29 9.98
CA ALA A 91 -5.85 1.59 9.57
C ALA A 91 -6.85 1.41 10.71
N ARG A 92 -6.36 1.03 11.90
CA ARG A 92 -7.18 0.94 13.11
C ARG A 92 -7.77 2.28 13.55
N LEU A 93 -6.99 3.37 13.44
CA LEU A 93 -7.47 4.71 13.73
C LEU A 93 -8.58 5.12 12.75
N ILE A 94 -8.36 4.89 11.46
CA ILE A 94 -9.38 5.13 10.41
C ILE A 94 -10.65 4.36 10.70
N GLN A 95 -10.54 3.08 11.03
CA GLN A 95 -11.69 2.23 11.37
C GLN A 95 -12.51 2.80 12.53
N ARG A 96 -11.86 3.27 13.59
CA ARG A 96 -12.53 3.91 14.72
C ARG A 96 -13.23 5.20 14.31
N ASN A 97 -12.53 6.08 13.61
CA ASN A 97 -13.11 7.33 13.11
C ASN A 97 -14.34 7.09 12.25
N MET A 98 -14.28 6.08 11.37
CA MET A 98 -15.42 5.71 10.52
C MET A 98 -16.59 5.16 11.34
N ALA A 99 -16.32 4.29 12.31
CA ALA A 99 -17.36 3.71 13.17
C ALA A 99 -18.15 4.78 13.94
N ASP A 100 -17.47 5.82 14.40
CA ASP A 100 -18.06 6.90 15.18
C ASP A 100 -18.81 7.95 14.33
N ASN A 101 -18.47 8.10 13.04
CA ASN A 101 -18.88 9.27 12.27
C ASN A 101 -19.54 8.97 10.92
N LEU A 102 -19.27 7.84 10.29
CA LEU A 102 -19.81 7.50 8.98
C LEU A 102 -21.11 6.67 9.10
N ALA A 103 -21.81 6.56 7.98
CA ALA A 103 -23.00 5.72 7.92
C ALA A 103 -22.67 4.26 8.27
N PRO A 104 -23.57 3.55 8.98
CA PRO A 104 -23.40 2.13 9.22
C PRO A 104 -23.21 1.35 7.92
N GLY A 105 -22.18 0.48 7.88
CA GLY A 105 -21.87 -0.29 6.69
C GLY A 105 -21.01 0.42 5.64
N ALA A 106 -20.52 1.65 5.90
CA ALA A 106 -19.53 2.29 5.05
C ALA A 106 -18.26 1.42 4.94
N PRO A 107 -17.87 0.99 3.72
CA PRO A 107 -16.74 0.06 3.57
C PRO A 107 -15.40 0.73 3.87
N LEU A 108 -14.54 0.00 4.57
CA LEU A 108 -13.11 0.28 4.69
C LEU A 108 -12.34 -0.81 3.94
N ILE A 109 -11.64 -0.42 2.88
CA ILE A 109 -10.66 -1.26 2.18
C ILE A 109 -9.30 -0.84 2.74
N ALA A 110 -8.70 -1.66 3.59
CA ALA A 110 -7.45 -1.35 4.25
C ALA A 110 -6.38 -2.40 3.90
N GLU A 111 -5.41 -1.98 3.11
CA GLU A 111 -4.21 -2.76 2.80
C GLU A 111 -3.07 -2.31 3.72
N THR A 112 -2.53 -3.23 4.50
CA THR A 112 -1.46 -2.94 5.46
C THR A 112 -0.26 -3.86 5.27
N GLY A 113 0.83 -3.60 5.98
CA GLY A 113 2.00 -4.46 5.98
C GLY A 113 1.77 -5.75 6.78
N GLY A 114 2.76 -6.65 6.70
CA GLY A 114 2.75 -7.91 7.41
C GLY A 114 4.15 -8.50 7.57
N LEU A 115 4.25 -9.61 8.29
CA LEU A 115 5.44 -10.46 8.38
C LEU A 115 5.38 -11.53 7.28
N ASN A 116 5.68 -11.11 6.04
CA ASN A 116 5.61 -11.99 4.89
C ASN A 116 6.65 -13.10 5.00
N ALA A 117 6.23 -14.34 4.81
CA ALA A 117 7.05 -15.51 4.96
C ALA A 117 7.38 -16.15 3.61
N MET A 118 8.57 -16.74 3.51
CA MET A 118 8.95 -17.68 2.46
C MET A 118 9.39 -18.99 3.11
N ILE A 119 8.98 -20.10 2.54
CA ILE A 119 9.33 -21.43 3.01
C ILE A 119 10.17 -22.10 1.92
N VAL A 120 11.35 -22.58 2.29
CA VAL A 120 12.26 -23.31 1.43
C VAL A 120 12.38 -24.73 1.95
N ASP A 121 11.87 -25.70 1.19
CA ASP A 121 11.99 -27.12 1.49
C ASP A 121 13.12 -27.78 0.68
N SER A 122 13.39 -29.05 0.95
CA SER A 122 14.46 -29.82 0.31
C SER A 122 14.29 -30.03 -1.20
N THR A 123 13.11 -29.74 -1.76
CA THR A 123 12.85 -29.85 -3.21
C THR A 123 13.11 -28.54 -3.96
N ALA A 124 13.38 -27.45 -3.25
CA ALA A 124 13.66 -26.14 -3.84
C ALA A 124 15.00 -26.13 -4.59
N LEU A 125 15.03 -25.44 -5.73
CA LEU A 125 16.28 -25.10 -6.40
C LEU A 125 16.95 -23.93 -5.64
N HIS A 126 18.03 -24.20 -4.93
CA HIS A 126 18.66 -23.26 -3.99
C HIS A 126 19.05 -21.94 -4.67
N GLU A 127 19.67 -21.99 -5.86
CA GLU A 127 20.12 -20.80 -6.60
C GLU A 127 18.97 -19.86 -6.97
N GLN A 128 17.84 -20.44 -7.34
CA GLN A 128 16.63 -19.67 -7.65
C GLN A 128 16.00 -19.10 -6.37
N ALA A 129 15.87 -19.92 -5.33
CA ALA A 129 15.30 -19.50 -4.06
C ALA A 129 16.13 -18.39 -3.40
N VAL A 130 17.48 -18.46 -3.44
CA VAL A 130 18.37 -17.40 -2.95
C VAL A 130 18.12 -16.10 -3.71
N ARG A 131 18.06 -16.14 -5.04
CA ARG A 131 17.77 -14.96 -5.87
C ARG A 131 16.40 -14.35 -5.53
N ASP A 132 15.40 -15.20 -5.33
CA ASP A 132 14.04 -14.76 -4.99
C ASP A 132 13.98 -14.16 -3.57
N VAL A 133 14.73 -14.71 -2.60
CA VAL A 133 14.90 -14.14 -1.26
C VAL A 133 15.51 -12.75 -1.36
N LEU A 134 16.63 -12.58 -2.08
CA LEU A 134 17.30 -11.29 -2.24
C LEU A 134 16.39 -10.25 -2.89
N ALA A 135 15.74 -10.62 -3.99
CA ALA A 135 14.81 -9.74 -4.70
C ALA A 135 13.62 -9.34 -3.80
N SER A 136 13.06 -10.29 -3.06
CA SER A 136 11.91 -10.04 -2.20
C SER A 136 12.26 -9.23 -0.95
N ALA A 137 13.38 -9.53 -0.29
CA ALA A 137 13.75 -8.91 0.98
C ALA A 137 14.37 -7.51 0.79
N PHE A 138 15.21 -7.31 -0.24
CA PHE A 138 16.09 -6.14 -0.32
C PHE A 138 15.77 -5.19 -1.48
N GLN A 139 15.07 -5.62 -2.52
CA GLN A 139 14.67 -4.71 -3.59
C GLN A 139 13.88 -3.52 -3.04
N SER A 140 14.18 -2.30 -3.52
CA SER A 140 13.63 -1.04 -2.99
C SER A 140 13.95 -0.84 -1.49
N ALA A 141 15.11 -1.28 -1.03
CA ALA A 141 15.52 -1.29 0.38
C ALA A 141 14.52 -2.02 1.30
N GLY A 142 13.81 -3.03 0.78
CA GLY A 142 12.76 -3.75 1.51
C GLY A 142 11.53 -2.92 1.85
N GLN A 143 11.36 -1.75 1.26
CA GLN A 143 10.27 -0.82 1.56
C GLN A 143 8.97 -1.16 0.80
N ARG A 144 8.56 -2.44 0.85
CA ARG A 144 7.33 -2.93 0.23
C ARG A 144 6.49 -3.68 1.27
N CYS A 145 5.17 -3.53 1.19
CA CYS A 145 4.24 -4.29 2.02
C CYS A 145 4.37 -5.80 1.83
N SER A 146 4.81 -6.24 0.64
CA SER A 146 5.03 -7.64 0.25
C SER A 146 6.47 -8.12 0.43
N ALA A 147 7.40 -7.29 0.94
CA ALA A 147 8.79 -7.70 1.14
C ALA A 147 8.89 -8.87 2.11
N LEU A 148 9.76 -9.82 1.80
CA LEU A 148 10.06 -10.95 2.69
C LEU A 148 10.60 -10.45 4.04
N ARG A 149 10.06 -10.97 5.14
CA ARG A 149 10.44 -10.64 6.51
C ARG A 149 10.84 -11.85 7.32
N CYS A 150 10.35 -13.03 6.93
CA CYS A 150 10.56 -14.26 7.66
C CYS A 150 10.90 -15.37 6.67
N LEU A 151 12.12 -15.93 6.77
CA LEU A 151 12.55 -17.04 5.92
C LEU A 151 12.58 -18.31 6.79
N TYR A 152 11.83 -19.33 6.37
CA TYR A 152 11.81 -20.65 6.97
C TYR A 152 12.52 -21.62 6.04
N ILE A 153 13.55 -22.28 6.52
CA ILE A 153 14.35 -23.23 5.75
C ILE A 153 14.21 -24.59 6.41
N GLN A 154 13.97 -25.61 5.61
CA GLN A 154 13.96 -26.99 6.10
C GLN A 154 15.36 -27.38 6.59
N GLU A 155 15.45 -28.05 7.75
CA GLU A 155 16.69 -28.38 8.45
C GLU A 155 17.72 -29.10 7.56
N ASP A 156 17.24 -30.04 6.74
CA ASP A 156 18.08 -30.86 5.86
C ASP A 156 18.91 -30.06 4.84
N VAL A 157 18.47 -28.84 4.49
CA VAL A 157 19.11 -27.99 3.48
C VAL A 157 19.59 -26.65 4.03
N GLU A 158 19.40 -26.40 5.31
CA GLU A 158 19.65 -25.12 5.96
C GLU A 158 21.10 -24.65 5.77
N GLU A 159 22.09 -25.49 6.07
CA GLU A 159 23.50 -25.12 6.05
C GLU A 159 23.97 -24.69 4.66
N ASP A 160 23.64 -25.49 3.63
CA ASP A 160 24.04 -25.22 2.25
C ASP A 160 23.30 -23.99 1.71
N PHE A 161 22.01 -23.85 2.02
CA PHE A 161 21.21 -22.72 1.61
C PHE A 161 21.70 -21.42 2.24
N LEU A 162 21.95 -21.40 3.55
CA LEU A 162 22.45 -20.21 4.26
C LEU A 162 23.84 -19.79 3.78
N ARG A 163 24.74 -20.75 3.53
CA ARG A 163 26.07 -20.44 2.96
C ARG A 163 25.93 -19.72 1.61
N MET A 164 25.05 -20.19 0.73
CA MET A 164 24.80 -19.58 -0.57
C MET A 164 24.11 -18.20 -0.42
N LEU A 165 23.13 -18.09 0.46
CA LEU A 165 22.42 -16.84 0.71
C LEU A 165 23.36 -15.76 1.26
N LEU A 166 24.17 -16.08 2.25
CA LEU A 166 25.11 -15.12 2.84
C LEU A 166 26.16 -14.67 1.82
N GLY A 167 26.73 -15.61 1.02
CA GLY A 167 27.63 -15.23 -0.06
C GLY A 167 27.00 -14.32 -1.11
N ALA A 168 25.73 -14.54 -1.44
CA ALA A 168 25.02 -13.68 -2.39
C ALA A 168 24.62 -12.32 -1.77
N MET A 169 24.44 -12.23 -0.45
CA MET A 169 24.23 -10.96 0.26
C MET A 169 25.48 -10.09 0.30
N ASP A 170 26.67 -10.69 0.34
CA ASP A 170 27.95 -9.96 0.32
C ASP A 170 28.21 -9.28 -1.04
N GLU A 171 27.50 -9.66 -2.09
CA GLU A 171 27.58 -9.07 -3.43
C GLU A 171 26.57 -7.91 -3.67
N LEU A 172 25.70 -7.60 -2.71
CA LEU A 172 24.73 -6.50 -2.79
C LEU A 172 25.38 -5.15 -2.47
#